data_d526a336bd4b6dada9f75a50e4ab5baf
#
_entry.id   d526a336bd4b6dada9f75a50e4ab5baf
#
_cell.length_a   1.000
_cell.length_b   1.000
_cell.length_c   1.000
_cell.angle_alpha   90.00
_cell.angle_beta   90.00
_cell.angle_gamma   90.00
#
_symmetry.space_group_name_H-M   'P 1'
#
loop_
_entity.id
_entity.type
_entity.pdbx_description
1 polymer ?
#
loop_
_entity_poly.entity_id
_entity_poly.type
_entity_poly.pdbx_seq_one_letter_code
_entity_poly.pdbx_strand_id
1 'polypeptide(L)'
;MKFGNSILLSALMAATAFGGTAHAQDGEKQYRFVMVSHIGSNDPNMGWLTKSMEEFEKKYPNVKTEYISTNNYSVQEHVRLLEQAISTQPDGIAVPIVSSDAFEGPLRKAIEAGIPVVAFNIPDGRPEGERIPYLTYVGGDEYLTGKKLGEYALEKAEAGEIPKPTHIVCASHDSAHQGLKARCAGMKDAMEKAGAKVDELFIGAEPATARNTLQSFLQANPDTNYIFTVAGWSSPWAWGVANEMKLDPDVDDKGVTVLTVDEGPVSIEGVRAGHVLATNSQGFWLQGYAPMEWLYWNKEFGYAPQSNILTGPVIINKDNADKWAELVRGVFGDKAYDEQNTW
;
A
#
# COMPACT_ATOMS: atom_id res chain seq x y z
N MET A 1 9.32 -67.83 84.64
CA MET A 1 9.22 -66.59 85.48
C MET A 1 10.10 -65.52 84.88
N LYS A 2 9.58 -64.43 84.77
CA LYS A 2 10.03 -63.04 84.41
C LYS A 2 9.54 -62.57 83.07
N PHE A 3 8.65 -61.64 83.15
CA PHE A 3 8.03 -60.80 82.16
C PHE A 3 9.02 -59.73 81.73
N GLY A 4 9.08 -59.41 80.43
CA GLY A 4 9.79 -58.25 79.87
C GLY A 4 8.88 -57.54 78.92
N ASN A 5 8.37 -56.37 79.34
CA ASN A 5 7.58 -55.49 78.56
C ASN A 5 8.43 -54.78 77.52
N SER A 6 8.07 -54.90 76.27
CA SER A 6 8.59 -54.05 75.21
C SER A 6 7.55 -53.01 74.81
N ILE A 7 7.89 -51.74 75.02
CA ILE A 7 7.13 -50.60 74.66
C ILE A 7 7.42 -50.30 73.15
N LEU A 8 6.39 -50.44 72.33
CA LEU A 8 6.45 -49.95 70.95
C LEU A 8 6.22 -48.48 70.94
N LEU A 9 7.24 -47.71 70.49
CA LEU A 9 7.12 -46.28 70.19
C LEU A 9 6.70 -46.17 68.74
N SER A 10 5.40 -45.72 68.52
CA SER A 10 4.88 -45.40 67.20
C SER A 10 5.32 -43.97 66.80
N ALA A 11 6.26 -43.84 65.88
CA ALA A 11 6.62 -42.58 65.27
C ALA A 11 5.60 -42.22 64.22
N LEU A 12 4.83 -41.18 64.51
CA LEU A 12 3.90 -40.54 63.53
C LEU A 12 4.71 -39.65 62.61
N MET A 13 4.97 -40.08 61.36
CA MET A 13 5.51 -39.20 60.32
C MET A 13 4.39 -38.36 59.74
N ALA A 14 4.37 -37.05 60.06
CA ALA A 14 3.58 -36.05 59.36
C ALA A 14 4.16 -35.78 58.01
N ALA A 15 3.54 -36.30 56.94
CA ALA A 15 3.87 -35.91 55.58
C ALA A 15 3.28 -34.53 55.30
N THR A 16 4.11 -33.49 55.36
CA THR A 16 3.79 -32.18 54.82
C THR A 16 3.77 -32.25 53.30
N ALA A 17 2.56 -32.37 52.76
CA ALA A 17 2.35 -32.17 51.30
C ALA A 17 2.63 -30.70 50.98
N PHE A 18 3.80 -30.42 50.46
CA PHE A 18 4.03 -29.17 49.73
C PHE A 18 3.18 -29.22 48.45
N GLY A 19 2.00 -28.62 48.52
CA GLY A 19 1.21 -28.28 47.35
C GLY A 19 1.99 -27.26 46.55
N GLY A 20 2.84 -27.73 45.64
CA GLY A 20 3.37 -26.88 44.58
C GLY A 20 2.17 -26.41 43.73
N THR A 21 1.78 -25.16 43.86
CA THR A 21 0.96 -24.50 42.85
C THR A 21 1.75 -24.61 41.56
N ALA A 22 1.37 -25.54 40.70
CA ALA A 22 1.75 -25.49 39.29
C ALA A 22 1.21 -24.16 38.78
N HIS A 23 2.07 -23.17 38.67
CA HIS A 23 1.79 -22.06 37.77
C HIS A 23 1.68 -22.71 36.40
N ALA A 24 0.48 -22.86 35.90
CA ALA A 24 0.26 -23.03 34.48
C ALA A 24 1.04 -21.86 33.83
N GLN A 25 2.12 -22.18 33.15
CA GLN A 25 2.72 -21.26 32.22
C GLN A 25 1.61 -21.05 31.19
N ASP A 26 0.87 -19.93 31.31
CA ASP A 26 -0.02 -19.47 30.25
C ASP A 26 0.87 -19.39 29.01
N GLY A 27 0.71 -20.36 28.13
CA GLY A 27 1.43 -20.35 26.84
C GLY A 27 1.13 -19.00 26.17
N GLU A 28 2.19 -18.33 25.79
CA GLU A 28 2.09 -17.03 25.14
C GLU A 28 1.03 -17.12 24.03
N LYS A 29 0.02 -16.23 24.04
CA LYS A 29 -1.06 -16.24 23.05
C LYS A 29 -0.45 -16.13 21.66
N GLN A 30 -0.84 -17.03 20.77
CA GLN A 30 -0.44 -16.99 19.37
C GLN A 30 -1.51 -16.26 18.55
N TYR A 31 -1.08 -15.36 17.68
CA TYR A 31 -1.96 -14.60 16.81
C TYR A 31 -1.67 -14.90 15.35
N ARG A 32 -2.72 -14.88 14.52
CA ARG A 32 -2.62 -14.98 13.07
C ARG A 32 -3.31 -13.77 12.42
N PHE A 33 -2.53 -12.90 11.80
CA PHE A 33 -3.05 -11.75 11.07
C PHE A 33 -2.93 -11.97 9.57
N VAL A 34 -3.96 -11.59 8.84
CA VAL A 34 -4.03 -11.78 7.40
C VAL A 34 -4.13 -10.42 6.71
N MET A 35 -3.21 -10.16 5.79
CA MET A 35 -3.29 -9.05 4.85
C MET A 35 -3.85 -9.56 3.53
N VAL A 36 -5.04 -9.10 3.15
CA VAL A 36 -5.65 -9.41 1.86
C VAL A 36 -5.47 -8.20 0.96
N SER A 37 -4.71 -8.35 -0.12
CA SER A 37 -4.27 -7.22 -0.94
C SER A 37 -4.65 -7.37 -2.41
N HIS A 38 -4.83 -6.25 -3.08
CA HIS A 38 -4.95 -6.17 -4.54
C HIS A 38 -3.59 -6.17 -5.25
N ILE A 39 -2.51 -5.96 -4.50
CA ILE A 39 -1.13 -5.92 -5.01
C ILE A 39 -0.60 -7.34 -5.13
N GLY A 40 -0.45 -7.84 -6.35
CA GLY A 40 0.03 -9.20 -6.65
C GLY A 40 1.55 -9.27 -6.83
N SER A 41 2.07 -10.48 -7.11
CA SER A 41 3.53 -10.71 -7.25
C SER A 41 4.15 -10.07 -8.50
N ASN A 42 3.34 -9.61 -9.44
CA ASN A 42 3.76 -8.84 -10.61
C ASN A 42 3.87 -7.33 -10.33
N ASP A 43 3.49 -6.87 -9.13
CA ASP A 43 3.63 -5.48 -8.70
C ASP A 43 4.82 -5.37 -7.72
N PRO A 44 5.82 -4.52 -8.01
CA PRO A 44 7.01 -4.37 -7.16
C PRO A 44 6.68 -3.91 -5.74
N ASN A 45 5.54 -3.26 -5.54
CA ASN A 45 5.12 -2.77 -4.22
C ASN A 45 4.77 -3.91 -3.24
N MET A 46 4.45 -5.12 -3.74
CA MET A 46 4.22 -6.29 -2.88
C MET A 46 5.42 -6.58 -1.97
N GLY A 47 6.63 -6.42 -2.50
CA GLY A 47 7.86 -6.69 -1.74
C GLY A 47 7.99 -5.82 -0.49
N TRP A 48 7.58 -4.55 -0.54
CA TRP A 48 7.58 -3.65 0.60
C TRP A 48 6.66 -4.16 1.73
N LEU A 49 5.45 -4.54 1.36
CA LEU A 49 4.43 -5.02 2.31
C LEU A 49 4.89 -6.33 2.97
N THR A 50 5.26 -7.33 2.17
CA THR A 50 5.63 -8.65 2.69
C THR A 50 6.90 -8.59 3.55
N LYS A 51 7.92 -7.83 3.13
CA LYS A 51 9.17 -7.71 3.89
C LYS A 51 8.97 -6.98 5.22
N SER A 52 8.13 -5.96 5.25
CA SER A 52 7.80 -5.27 6.51
C SER A 52 6.97 -6.15 7.47
N MET A 53 6.11 -7.03 6.94
CA MET A 53 5.42 -8.04 7.75
C MET A 53 6.39 -9.07 8.32
N GLU A 54 7.40 -9.52 7.56
CA GLU A 54 8.46 -10.39 8.06
C GLU A 54 9.27 -9.73 9.21
N GLU A 55 9.58 -8.43 9.09
CA GLU A 55 10.25 -7.69 10.17
C GLU A 55 9.35 -7.54 11.40
N PHE A 56 8.03 -7.40 11.20
CA PHE A 56 7.07 -7.41 12.30
C PHE A 56 7.08 -8.76 13.04
N GLU A 57 7.05 -9.91 12.33
CA GLU A 57 7.12 -11.24 12.96
C GLU A 57 8.41 -11.45 13.78
N LYS A 58 9.55 -10.91 13.33
CA LYS A 58 10.80 -10.97 14.08
C LYS A 58 10.71 -10.24 15.42
N LYS A 59 9.99 -9.11 15.45
CA LYS A 59 9.76 -8.33 16.68
C LYS A 59 8.73 -8.98 17.60
N TYR A 60 7.72 -9.65 17.04
CA TYR A 60 6.63 -10.29 17.76
C TYR A 60 6.53 -11.78 17.39
N PRO A 61 7.38 -12.65 17.99
CA PRO A 61 7.49 -14.06 17.59
C PRO A 61 6.24 -14.89 17.88
N ASN A 62 5.33 -14.37 18.68
CA ASN A 62 4.00 -14.95 18.94
C ASN A 62 2.95 -14.55 17.89
N VAL A 63 3.35 -13.86 16.81
CA VAL A 63 2.47 -13.52 15.70
C VAL A 63 2.91 -14.24 14.44
N LYS A 64 1.93 -14.72 13.66
CA LYS A 64 2.09 -15.16 12.28
C LYS A 64 1.31 -14.24 11.37
N THR A 65 1.95 -13.77 10.32
CA THR A 65 1.33 -12.95 9.30
C THR A 65 1.18 -13.75 8.00
N GLU A 66 0.10 -13.48 7.27
CA GLU A 66 -0.20 -14.12 6.00
C GLU A 66 -0.56 -13.04 4.98
N TYR A 67 0.07 -13.08 3.81
CA TYR A 67 -0.23 -12.18 2.69
C TYR A 67 -0.98 -12.94 1.61
N ILE A 68 -2.18 -12.48 1.28
CA ILE A 68 -3.05 -13.09 0.28
C ILE A 68 -3.31 -12.06 -0.83
N SER A 69 -3.01 -12.44 -2.07
CA SER A 69 -3.26 -11.60 -3.25
C SER A 69 -3.46 -12.43 -4.51
N THR A 70 -3.75 -11.78 -5.61
CA THR A 70 -3.86 -12.38 -6.93
C THR A 70 -3.20 -11.49 -7.98
N ASN A 71 -2.60 -12.10 -9.02
CA ASN A 71 -2.10 -11.38 -10.19
C ASN A 71 -3.18 -11.07 -11.22
N ASN A 72 -4.34 -11.73 -11.10
CA ASN A 72 -5.52 -11.51 -11.94
C ASN A 72 -6.52 -10.65 -11.18
N TYR A 73 -6.12 -9.42 -10.87
CA TYR A 73 -6.93 -8.53 -10.06
C TYR A 73 -8.26 -8.18 -10.71
N SER A 74 -9.31 -8.28 -9.92
CA SER A 74 -10.60 -7.62 -10.09
C SER A 74 -11.21 -7.37 -8.72
N VAL A 75 -12.15 -6.43 -8.61
CA VAL A 75 -12.86 -6.17 -7.34
C VAL A 75 -13.53 -7.45 -6.83
N GLN A 76 -14.15 -8.24 -7.71
CA GLN A 76 -14.84 -9.48 -7.36
C GLN A 76 -13.87 -10.55 -6.83
N GLU A 77 -12.71 -10.69 -7.46
CA GLU A 77 -11.69 -11.64 -7.01
C GLU A 77 -11.10 -11.22 -5.67
N HIS A 78 -10.88 -9.93 -5.46
CA HIS A 78 -10.39 -9.42 -4.18
C HIS A 78 -11.41 -9.65 -3.05
N VAL A 79 -12.71 -9.40 -3.29
CA VAL A 79 -13.78 -9.71 -2.33
C VAL A 79 -13.83 -11.22 -2.04
N ARG A 80 -13.69 -12.08 -3.05
CA ARG A 80 -13.65 -13.54 -2.88
C ARG A 80 -12.50 -13.97 -1.97
N LEU A 81 -11.30 -13.42 -2.18
CA LEU A 81 -10.13 -13.69 -1.32
C LEU A 81 -10.35 -13.20 0.11
N LEU A 82 -10.98 -12.02 0.28
CA LEU A 82 -11.33 -11.50 1.59
C LEU A 82 -12.33 -12.42 2.32
N GLU A 83 -13.39 -12.86 1.66
CA GLU A 83 -14.37 -13.80 2.24
C GLU A 83 -13.72 -15.13 2.62
N GLN A 84 -12.82 -15.62 1.79
CA GLN A 84 -12.04 -16.82 2.07
C GLN A 84 -11.15 -16.61 3.33
N ALA A 85 -10.45 -15.48 3.43
CA ALA A 85 -9.65 -15.16 4.61
C ALA A 85 -10.51 -15.05 5.88
N ILE A 86 -11.66 -14.37 5.82
CA ILE A 86 -12.62 -14.26 6.94
C ILE A 86 -13.10 -15.63 7.41
N SER A 87 -13.39 -16.55 6.47
CA SER A 87 -13.87 -17.90 6.79
C SER A 87 -12.89 -18.72 7.63
N THR A 88 -11.59 -18.38 7.58
CA THR A 88 -10.53 -19.04 8.38
C THR A 88 -10.41 -18.48 9.79
N GLN A 89 -11.24 -17.50 10.17
CA GLN A 89 -11.28 -16.86 11.48
C GLN A 89 -9.88 -16.37 11.97
N PRO A 90 -9.21 -15.46 11.24
CA PRO A 90 -7.97 -14.88 11.71
C PRO A 90 -8.18 -14.00 12.93
N ASP A 91 -7.13 -13.72 13.69
CA ASP A 91 -7.18 -12.79 14.82
C ASP A 91 -7.27 -11.32 14.40
N GLY A 92 -6.98 -11.01 13.13
CA GLY A 92 -7.14 -9.68 12.55
C GLY A 92 -6.91 -9.68 11.05
N ILE A 93 -7.49 -8.69 10.39
CA ILE A 93 -7.41 -8.51 8.92
C ILE A 93 -6.94 -7.10 8.59
N ALA A 94 -5.96 -7.00 7.66
CA ALA A 94 -5.62 -5.77 6.98
C ALA A 94 -6.07 -5.87 5.52
N VAL A 95 -6.73 -4.82 4.98
CA VAL A 95 -7.32 -4.86 3.64
C VAL A 95 -7.47 -3.47 3.02
N PRO A 96 -7.13 -3.26 1.72
CA PRO A 96 -7.47 -2.03 1.01
C PRO A 96 -8.93 -2.07 0.55
N ILE A 97 -9.67 -1.00 0.80
CA ILE A 97 -11.10 -0.90 0.46
C ILE A 97 -11.23 -0.22 -0.90
N VAL A 98 -10.92 -0.95 -1.96
CA VAL A 98 -10.89 -0.42 -3.34
C VAL A 98 -12.27 -0.08 -3.90
N SER A 99 -13.34 -0.62 -3.30
CA SER A 99 -14.74 -0.34 -3.59
C SER A 99 -15.55 -0.47 -2.31
N SER A 100 -16.01 0.66 -1.76
CA SER A 100 -16.74 0.68 -0.48
C SER A 100 -17.95 -0.24 -0.50
N ASP A 101 -18.75 -0.21 -1.57
CA ASP A 101 -19.98 -1.01 -1.69
C ASP A 101 -19.69 -2.53 -1.72
N ALA A 102 -18.66 -2.95 -2.46
CA ALA A 102 -18.33 -4.36 -2.61
C ALA A 102 -17.74 -4.96 -1.32
N PHE A 103 -17.00 -4.16 -0.54
CA PHE A 103 -16.31 -4.61 0.67
C PHE A 103 -17.16 -4.49 1.94
N GLU A 104 -18.22 -3.69 1.94
CA GLU A 104 -19.02 -3.41 3.14
C GLU A 104 -19.60 -4.67 3.77
N GLY A 105 -20.29 -5.49 3.00
CA GLY A 105 -20.95 -6.70 3.52
C GLY A 105 -19.97 -7.67 4.20
N PRO A 106 -18.90 -8.11 3.49
CA PRO A 106 -17.89 -8.99 4.08
C PRO A 106 -17.19 -8.39 5.31
N LEU A 107 -16.79 -7.12 5.27
CA LEU A 107 -16.06 -6.50 6.38
C LEU A 107 -16.93 -6.26 7.61
N ARG A 108 -18.20 -5.84 7.45
CA ARG A 108 -19.12 -5.73 8.59
C ARG A 108 -19.35 -7.09 9.27
N LYS A 109 -19.51 -8.17 8.50
CA LYS A 109 -19.61 -9.52 9.05
C LYS A 109 -18.37 -9.94 9.84
N ALA A 110 -17.16 -9.61 9.33
CA ALA A 110 -15.90 -9.90 10.03
C ALA A 110 -15.84 -9.14 11.37
N ILE A 111 -16.17 -7.85 11.37
CA ILE A 111 -16.16 -7.00 12.56
C ILE A 111 -17.21 -7.47 13.58
N GLU A 112 -18.42 -7.79 13.15
CA GLU A 112 -19.48 -8.37 13.99
C GLU A 112 -19.09 -9.71 14.60
N ALA A 113 -18.27 -10.50 13.90
CA ALA A 113 -17.70 -11.74 14.42
C ALA A 113 -16.49 -11.52 15.37
N GLY A 114 -16.13 -10.27 15.67
CA GLY A 114 -15.04 -9.92 16.59
C GLY A 114 -13.64 -9.97 15.95
N ILE A 115 -13.55 -9.97 14.63
CA ILE A 115 -12.29 -9.88 13.89
C ILE A 115 -11.98 -8.38 13.67
N PRO A 116 -10.95 -7.80 14.31
CA PRO A 116 -10.54 -6.42 14.08
C PRO A 116 -10.03 -6.25 12.64
N VAL A 117 -10.39 -5.12 12.04
CA VAL A 117 -10.01 -4.76 10.67
C VAL A 117 -9.22 -3.46 10.69
N VAL A 118 -8.10 -3.42 9.99
CA VAL A 118 -7.35 -2.21 9.64
C VAL A 118 -7.44 -2.01 8.15
N ALA A 119 -7.93 -0.86 7.71
CA ALA A 119 -7.83 -0.47 6.30
C ALA A 119 -6.40 -0.01 6.00
N PHE A 120 -5.83 -0.45 4.88
CA PHE A 120 -4.53 0.06 4.42
C PHE A 120 -4.58 0.43 2.94
N ASN A 121 -3.63 1.22 2.46
CA ASN A 121 -3.49 1.69 1.09
C ASN A 121 -4.70 2.47 0.56
N ILE A 122 -5.89 1.89 0.52
CA ILE A 122 -7.13 2.56 0.09
C ILE A 122 -8.16 2.52 1.24
N PRO A 123 -8.62 3.68 1.75
CA PRO A 123 -9.65 3.75 2.79
C PRO A 123 -11.05 3.58 2.20
N ASP A 124 -12.06 3.43 3.06
CA ASP A 124 -13.44 3.66 2.67
C ASP A 124 -13.64 5.16 2.36
N GLY A 125 -13.97 5.48 1.11
CA GLY A 125 -14.08 6.85 0.62
C GLY A 125 -15.35 7.60 1.07
N ARG A 126 -16.27 6.92 1.77
CA ARG A 126 -17.53 7.52 2.23
C ARG A 126 -17.33 8.49 3.41
N PRO A 127 -18.30 9.36 3.72
CA PRO A 127 -18.28 10.18 4.92
C PRO A 127 -18.16 9.35 6.20
N GLU A 128 -17.58 9.91 7.24
CA GLU A 128 -17.22 9.19 8.49
C GLU A 128 -18.38 8.38 9.10
N GLY A 129 -19.59 8.92 9.10
CA GLY A 129 -20.77 8.22 9.66
C GLY A 129 -21.31 7.06 8.81
N GLU A 130 -20.84 6.91 7.58
CA GLU A 130 -21.27 5.88 6.61
C GLU A 130 -20.23 4.80 6.39
N ARG A 131 -19.00 5.03 6.88
CA ARG A 131 -17.86 4.13 6.66
C ARG A 131 -18.05 2.78 7.33
N ILE A 132 -17.37 1.78 6.76
CA ILE A 132 -17.12 0.51 7.44
C ILE A 132 -16.36 0.81 8.75
N PRO A 133 -16.77 0.29 9.91
CA PRO A 133 -16.19 0.63 11.21
C PRO A 133 -14.89 -0.13 11.49
N TYR A 134 -13.89 0.01 10.60
CA TYR A 134 -12.54 -0.52 10.83
C TYR A 134 -11.81 0.30 11.90
N LEU A 135 -10.76 -0.26 12.52
CA LEU A 135 -10.02 0.37 13.61
C LEU A 135 -9.35 1.69 13.20
N THR A 136 -8.69 1.69 12.05
CA THR A 136 -7.99 2.83 11.49
C THR A 136 -7.65 2.57 10.03
N TYR A 137 -7.23 3.61 9.34
CA TYR A 137 -6.61 3.57 8.03
C TYR A 137 -5.11 3.86 8.13
N VAL A 138 -4.29 3.07 7.44
CA VAL A 138 -2.85 3.25 7.29
C VAL A 138 -2.52 3.36 5.80
N GLY A 139 -2.17 4.54 5.32
CA GLY A 139 -1.89 4.72 3.87
C GLY A 139 -1.69 6.16 3.46
N GLY A 140 -1.52 6.40 2.17
CA GLY A 140 -1.43 7.73 1.59
C GLY A 140 -2.82 8.41 1.51
N ASP A 141 -2.79 9.72 1.28
CA ASP A 141 -3.97 10.44 0.82
C ASP A 141 -3.91 10.51 -0.70
N GLU A 142 -4.79 9.75 -1.37
CA GLU A 142 -4.75 9.57 -2.81
C GLU A 142 -5.09 10.85 -3.58
N TYR A 143 -6.05 11.63 -3.07
CA TYR A 143 -6.35 12.94 -3.65
C TYR A 143 -5.17 13.90 -3.47
N LEU A 144 -4.59 13.93 -2.27
CA LEU A 144 -3.44 14.77 -1.98
C LEU A 144 -2.20 14.35 -2.79
N THR A 145 -2.04 13.07 -3.10
CA THR A 145 -1.00 12.54 -3.99
C THR A 145 -1.06 13.19 -5.37
N GLY A 146 -2.20 13.11 -6.04
CA GLY A 146 -2.36 13.75 -7.36
C GLY A 146 -2.21 15.25 -7.30
N LYS A 147 -2.79 15.89 -6.27
CA LYS A 147 -2.73 17.33 -6.08
C LYS A 147 -1.30 17.84 -5.87
N LYS A 148 -0.52 17.21 -5.00
CA LYS A 148 0.87 17.62 -4.73
C LYS A 148 1.81 17.40 -5.90
N LEU A 149 1.61 16.34 -6.68
CA LEU A 149 2.36 16.15 -7.93
C LEU A 149 2.02 17.23 -8.96
N GLY A 150 0.74 17.59 -9.06
CA GLY A 150 0.32 18.72 -9.90
C GLY A 150 0.90 20.06 -9.42
N GLU A 151 0.80 20.36 -8.14
CA GLU A 151 1.37 21.58 -7.53
C GLU A 151 2.89 21.65 -7.74
N TYR A 152 3.62 20.53 -7.58
CA TYR A 152 5.05 20.46 -7.85
C TYR A 152 5.37 20.77 -9.32
N ALA A 153 4.62 20.20 -10.26
CA ALA A 153 4.81 20.49 -11.69
C ALA A 153 4.54 21.96 -12.02
N LEU A 154 3.52 22.56 -11.41
CA LEU A 154 3.23 24.00 -11.59
C LEU A 154 4.35 24.88 -11.04
N GLU A 155 4.90 24.55 -9.87
CA GLU A 155 6.06 25.25 -9.30
C GLU A 155 7.25 25.23 -10.26
N LYS A 156 7.56 24.06 -10.85
CA LYS A 156 8.64 23.91 -11.84
C LYS A 156 8.37 24.69 -13.14
N ALA A 157 7.12 24.71 -13.60
CA ALA A 157 6.73 25.49 -14.77
C ALA A 157 6.79 26.99 -14.53
N GLU A 158 6.41 27.46 -13.35
CA GLU A 158 6.54 28.87 -12.95
C GLU A 158 7.99 29.31 -12.84
N ALA A 159 8.88 28.42 -12.38
CA ALA A 159 10.33 28.64 -12.36
C ALA A 159 10.98 28.62 -13.77
N GLY A 160 10.23 28.25 -14.81
CA GLY A 160 10.75 28.13 -16.19
C GLY A 160 11.62 26.92 -16.41
N GLU A 161 11.58 25.90 -15.54
CA GLU A 161 12.36 24.68 -15.66
C GLU A 161 11.74 23.67 -16.63
N ILE A 162 10.42 23.72 -16.81
CA ILE A 162 9.63 22.87 -17.71
C ILE A 162 8.52 23.68 -18.41
N PRO A 163 7.96 23.18 -19.53
CA PRO A 163 6.84 23.84 -20.19
C PRO A 163 5.63 24.03 -19.29
N LYS A 164 4.88 25.13 -19.46
CA LYS A 164 3.62 25.32 -18.73
C LYS A 164 2.60 24.25 -19.13
N PRO A 165 1.86 23.66 -18.19
CA PRO A 165 0.82 22.70 -18.53
C PRO A 165 -0.33 23.41 -19.28
N THR A 166 -0.72 22.82 -20.40
CA THR A 166 -1.87 23.26 -21.22
C THR A 166 -2.98 22.23 -21.23
N HIS A 167 -2.60 20.96 -21.42
CA HIS A 167 -3.51 19.85 -21.43
C HIS A 167 -2.84 18.61 -20.82
N ILE A 168 -3.45 18.08 -19.78
CA ILE A 168 -2.98 16.92 -19.04
C ILE A 168 -3.90 15.74 -19.31
N VAL A 169 -3.34 14.56 -19.57
CA VAL A 169 -4.06 13.30 -19.52
C VAL A 169 -3.73 12.53 -18.25
N CYS A 170 -4.75 12.25 -17.42
CA CYS A 170 -4.63 11.31 -16.30
C CYS A 170 -4.92 9.90 -16.81
N ALA A 171 -3.86 9.10 -16.96
CA ALA A 171 -3.92 7.75 -17.51
C ALA A 171 -4.13 6.71 -16.42
N SER A 172 -5.35 6.17 -16.32
CA SER A 172 -5.76 5.19 -15.30
C SER A 172 -5.91 3.80 -15.90
N HIS A 173 -5.43 2.79 -15.16
CA HIS A 173 -5.54 1.39 -15.57
C HIS A 173 -6.80 0.67 -15.07
N ASP A 174 -7.54 1.28 -14.12
CA ASP A 174 -8.80 0.72 -13.58
C ASP A 174 -9.81 1.85 -13.32
N SER A 175 -10.92 1.81 -14.03
CA SER A 175 -12.00 2.80 -13.92
C SER A 175 -12.94 2.58 -12.72
N ALA A 176 -12.86 1.44 -12.04
CA ALA A 176 -13.68 1.13 -10.87
C ALA A 176 -12.97 1.46 -9.54
N HIS A 177 -11.65 1.58 -9.56
CA HIS A 177 -10.82 1.75 -8.38
C HIS A 177 -10.90 3.20 -7.84
N GLN A 178 -11.50 3.39 -6.65
CA GLN A 178 -11.76 4.72 -6.09
C GLN A 178 -10.48 5.51 -5.76
N GLY A 179 -9.39 4.86 -5.36
CA GLY A 179 -8.12 5.54 -5.09
C GLY A 179 -7.49 6.14 -6.33
N LEU A 180 -7.56 5.45 -7.49
CA LEU A 180 -7.04 5.98 -8.74
C LEU A 180 -7.85 7.18 -9.24
N LYS A 181 -9.18 7.14 -9.07
CA LYS A 181 -10.05 8.30 -9.33
C LYS A 181 -9.67 9.49 -8.45
N ALA A 182 -9.39 9.24 -7.17
CA ALA A 182 -8.97 10.30 -6.26
C ALA A 182 -7.64 10.93 -6.68
N ARG A 183 -6.66 10.14 -7.16
CA ARG A 183 -5.40 10.67 -7.73
C ARG A 183 -5.66 11.59 -8.93
N CYS A 184 -6.49 11.15 -9.89
CA CYS A 184 -6.88 11.98 -11.03
C CYS A 184 -7.61 13.26 -10.59
N ALA A 185 -8.53 13.17 -9.63
CA ALA A 185 -9.25 14.33 -9.10
C ALA A 185 -8.31 15.35 -8.45
N GLY A 186 -7.33 14.90 -7.67
CA GLY A 186 -6.31 15.77 -7.07
C GLY A 186 -5.43 16.47 -8.11
N MET A 187 -4.96 15.75 -9.13
CA MET A 187 -4.23 16.32 -10.26
C MET A 187 -5.07 17.35 -11.01
N LYS A 188 -6.32 17.02 -11.30
CA LYS A 188 -7.28 17.89 -11.97
C LYS A 188 -7.46 19.19 -11.21
N ASP A 189 -7.72 19.11 -9.90
CA ASP A 189 -7.92 20.30 -9.05
C ASP A 189 -6.71 21.25 -9.04
N ALA A 190 -5.48 20.71 -9.07
CA ALA A 190 -4.28 21.52 -9.16
C ALA A 190 -4.15 22.18 -10.52
N MET A 191 -4.26 21.41 -11.60
CA MET A 191 -3.98 21.87 -12.96
C MET A 191 -5.07 22.78 -13.54
N GLU A 192 -6.36 22.52 -13.29
CA GLU A 192 -7.45 23.36 -13.77
C GLU A 192 -7.45 24.74 -13.11
N LYS A 193 -7.01 24.86 -11.86
CA LYS A 193 -6.80 26.17 -11.20
C LYS A 193 -5.73 27.01 -11.87
N ALA A 194 -4.77 26.37 -12.53
CA ALA A 194 -3.74 27.04 -13.34
C ALA A 194 -4.18 27.27 -14.80
N GLY A 195 -5.41 26.92 -15.14
CA GLY A 195 -5.99 27.11 -16.47
C GLY A 195 -5.69 26.02 -17.49
N ALA A 196 -5.12 24.88 -17.05
CA ALA A 196 -4.89 23.74 -17.92
C ALA A 196 -6.13 22.85 -18.03
N LYS A 197 -6.33 22.20 -19.17
CA LYS A 197 -7.36 21.17 -19.35
C LYS A 197 -6.88 19.83 -18.76
N VAL A 198 -7.76 19.04 -18.15
CA VAL A 198 -7.43 17.71 -17.66
C VAL A 198 -8.47 16.70 -18.13
N ASP A 199 -8.02 15.71 -18.88
CA ASP A 199 -8.84 14.57 -19.30
C ASP A 199 -8.42 13.30 -18.51
N GLU A 200 -9.39 12.48 -18.14
CA GLU A 200 -9.16 11.13 -17.62
C GLU A 200 -9.25 10.13 -18.78
N LEU A 201 -8.24 9.25 -18.89
CA LEU A 201 -8.15 8.23 -19.92
C LEU A 201 -7.99 6.85 -19.29
N PHE A 202 -8.94 5.96 -19.57
CA PHE A 202 -8.78 4.56 -19.20
C PHE A 202 -7.88 3.85 -20.21
N ILE A 203 -6.70 3.41 -19.77
CA ILE A 203 -5.69 2.73 -20.61
C ILE A 203 -5.66 1.21 -20.43
N GLY A 204 -6.26 0.68 -19.34
CA GLY A 204 -6.15 -0.73 -18.96
C GLY A 204 -4.78 -1.10 -18.39
N ALA A 205 -4.64 -2.38 -18.02
CA ALA A 205 -3.43 -2.91 -17.40
C ALA A 205 -2.56 -3.76 -18.35
N GLU A 206 -2.94 -3.88 -19.63
CA GLU A 206 -2.18 -4.63 -20.62
C GLU A 206 -1.29 -3.67 -21.43
N PRO A 207 0.06 -3.88 -21.46
CA PRO A 207 1.01 -2.89 -21.99
C PRO A 207 0.74 -2.44 -23.43
N ALA A 208 0.46 -3.36 -24.36
CA ALA A 208 0.26 -3.02 -25.75
C ALA A 208 -1.03 -2.21 -25.95
N THR A 209 -2.10 -2.58 -25.28
CA THR A 209 -3.38 -1.85 -25.30
C THR A 209 -3.24 -0.47 -24.71
N ALA A 210 -2.55 -0.34 -23.55
CA ALA A 210 -2.33 0.93 -22.89
C ALA A 210 -1.53 1.89 -23.76
N ARG A 211 -0.43 1.43 -24.36
CA ARG A 211 0.41 2.23 -25.27
C ARG A 211 -0.37 2.70 -26.49
N ASN A 212 -1.12 1.81 -27.15
CA ASN A 212 -1.94 2.15 -28.30
C ASN A 212 -3.03 3.19 -27.96
N THR A 213 -3.65 3.05 -26.78
CA THR A 213 -4.65 3.99 -26.28
C THR A 213 -4.06 5.37 -26.02
N LEU A 214 -2.90 5.43 -25.33
CA LEU A 214 -2.18 6.68 -25.10
C LEU A 214 -1.74 7.33 -26.41
N GLN A 215 -1.15 6.56 -27.35
CA GLN A 215 -0.73 7.07 -28.65
C GLN A 215 -1.91 7.66 -29.45
N SER A 216 -3.04 6.96 -29.48
CA SER A 216 -4.25 7.44 -30.15
C SER A 216 -4.79 8.73 -29.51
N PHE A 217 -4.77 8.81 -28.19
CA PHE A 217 -5.19 10.01 -27.46
C PHE A 217 -4.29 11.21 -27.80
N LEU A 218 -2.96 11.05 -27.75
CA LEU A 218 -2.00 12.10 -28.06
C LEU A 218 -2.09 12.58 -29.52
N GLN A 219 -2.33 11.66 -30.46
CA GLN A 219 -2.59 12.00 -31.87
C GLN A 219 -3.86 12.84 -32.06
N ALA A 220 -4.93 12.52 -31.32
CA ALA A 220 -6.20 13.23 -31.38
C ALA A 220 -6.18 14.58 -30.60
N ASN A 221 -5.27 14.72 -29.63
CA ASN A 221 -5.12 15.88 -28.76
C ASN A 221 -3.67 16.39 -28.79
N PRO A 222 -3.20 17.02 -29.88
CA PRO A 222 -1.81 17.42 -30.07
C PRO A 222 -1.36 18.56 -29.14
N ASP A 223 -2.28 19.19 -28.40
CA ASP A 223 -2.04 20.18 -27.36
C ASP A 223 -1.75 19.55 -25.98
N THR A 224 -1.84 18.21 -25.86
CA THR A 224 -1.49 17.48 -24.64
C THR A 224 0.01 17.54 -24.41
N ASN A 225 0.42 18.18 -23.32
CA ASN A 225 1.83 18.32 -22.96
C ASN A 225 2.20 17.72 -21.60
N TYR A 226 1.24 17.05 -20.93
CA TYR A 226 1.48 16.32 -19.67
C TYR A 226 0.75 14.99 -19.66
N ILE A 227 1.42 13.95 -19.16
CA ILE A 227 0.82 12.65 -18.85
C ILE A 227 1.05 12.36 -17.37
N PHE A 228 -0.03 12.11 -16.65
CA PHE A 228 0.00 11.60 -15.29
C PHE A 228 -0.45 10.15 -15.27
N THR A 229 0.46 9.21 -14.98
CA THR A 229 0.14 7.80 -14.79
C THR A 229 -0.14 7.54 -13.30
N VAL A 230 -1.25 6.87 -13.01
CA VAL A 230 -1.72 6.65 -11.64
C VAL A 230 -1.09 5.43 -10.96
N ALA A 231 -0.11 4.78 -11.61
CA ALA A 231 0.68 3.66 -11.06
C ALA A 231 2.10 3.71 -11.63
N GLY A 232 3.10 3.48 -10.78
CA GLY A 232 4.51 3.57 -11.15
C GLY A 232 4.90 2.64 -12.28
N TRP A 233 4.43 1.39 -12.24
CA TRP A 233 4.71 0.38 -13.26
C TRP A 233 4.15 0.71 -14.65
N SER A 234 3.20 1.64 -14.78
CA SER A 234 2.65 2.08 -16.07
C SER A 234 3.39 3.29 -16.66
N SER A 235 4.28 3.92 -15.90
CA SER A 235 5.02 5.10 -16.37
C SER A 235 5.92 4.84 -17.58
N PRO A 236 6.59 3.66 -17.75
CA PRO A 236 7.34 3.34 -18.97
C PRO A 236 6.51 3.37 -20.24
N TRP A 237 5.22 3.09 -20.13
CA TRP A 237 4.33 3.14 -21.29
C TRP A 237 4.11 4.58 -21.75
N ALA A 238 4.01 5.52 -20.80
CA ALA A 238 3.82 6.94 -21.09
C ALA A 238 5.05 7.55 -21.77
N TRP A 239 6.23 7.45 -21.14
CA TRP A 239 7.42 8.03 -21.76
C TRP A 239 7.90 7.27 -23.01
N GLY A 240 7.64 5.95 -23.09
CA GLY A 240 7.92 5.17 -24.29
C GLY A 240 7.10 5.65 -25.47
N VAL A 241 5.80 5.91 -25.30
CA VAL A 241 4.95 6.49 -26.35
C VAL A 241 5.40 7.91 -26.70
N ALA A 242 5.70 8.76 -25.70
CA ALA A 242 6.19 10.10 -25.93
C ALA A 242 7.49 10.10 -26.77
N ASN A 243 8.46 9.25 -26.43
CA ASN A 243 9.72 9.11 -27.16
C ASN A 243 9.50 8.62 -28.60
N GLU A 244 8.66 7.61 -28.82
CA GLU A 244 8.34 7.10 -30.17
C GLU A 244 7.68 8.15 -31.06
N MET A 245 6.84 8.99 -30.47
CA MET A 245 6.18 10.12 -31.15
C MET A 245 7.10 11.35 -31.28
N LYS A 246 8.33 11.30 -30.74
CA LYS A 246 9.27 12.41 -30.68
C LYS A 246 8.71 13.65 -29.96
N LEU A 247 8.04 13.41 -28.86
CA LEU A 247 7.47 14.43 -27.99
C LEU A 247 8.38 14.65 -26.76
N ASP A 248 9.69 14.69 -26.98
CA ASP A 248 10.67 14.98 -25.91
C ASP A 248 10.49 16.44 -25.44
N PRO A 249 10.35 16.71 -24.14
CA PRO A 249 10.17 18.07 -23.62
C PRO A 249 11.33 19.02 -23.92
N ASP A 250 12.51 18.52 -24.27
CA ASP A 250 13.67 19.35 -24.62
C ASP A 250 13.67 19.84 -26.09
N VAL A 251 12.69 19.45 -26.90
CA VAL A 251 12.64 19.80 -28.33
C VAL A 251 11.43 20.68 -28.63
N ASP A 252 11.66 21.94 -28.94
CA ASP A 252 10.71 22.91 -29.53
C ASP A 252 9.44 23.22 -28.72
N ASP A 253 9.45 23.22 -27.37
CA ASP A 253 8.29 23.45 -26.48
C ASP A 253 7.09 22.52 -26.74
N LYS A 254 7.28 21.42 -27.46
CA LYS A 254 6.24 20.44 -27.82
C LYS A 254 6.35 19.12 -27.07
N GLY A 255 7.25 19.06 -26.10
CA GLY A 255 7.49 17.86 -25.33
C GLY A 255 6.34 17.52 -24.36
N VAL A 256 6.30 16.25 -23.96
CA VAL A 256 5.35 15.77 -22.97
C VAL A 256 6.05 15.50 -21.66
N THR A 257 5.68 16.21 -20.60
CA THR A 257 6.14 15.97 -19.23
C THR A 257 5.38 14.80 -18.62
N VAL A 258 6.10 13.80 -18.08
CA VAL A 258 5.49 12.64 -17.42
C VAL A 258 5.59 12.79 -15.91
N LEU A 259 4.49 12.54 -15.22
CA LEU A 259 4.38 12.40 -13.76
C LEU A 259 3.85 11.00 -13.45
N THR A 260 4.25 10.44 -12.33
CA THR A 260 3.78 9.12 -11.89
C THR A 260 3.68 9.05 -10.37
N VAL A 261 3.39 7.87 -9.85
CA VAL A 261 3.32 7.58 -8.41
C VAL A 261 4.23 6.40 -8.08
N ASP A 262 4.34 6.07 -6.82
CA ASP A 262 5.07 4.94 -6.23
C ASP A 262 6.59 5.12 -6.16
N GLU A 263 7.17 4.53 -5.11
CA GLU A 263 8.60 4.47 -4.83
C GLU A 263 9.30 3.22 -5.41
N GLY A 264 8.70 2.60 -6.42
CA GLY A 264 9.30 1.44 -7.09
C GLY A 264 10.53 1.80 -7.93
N PRO A 265 11.44 0.84 -8.20
CA PRO A 265 12.66 1.07 -8.98
C PRO A 265 12.40 1.75 -10.32
N VAL A 266 11.39 1.32 -11.06
CA VAL A 266 11.05 1.88 -12.37
C VAL A 266 10.69 3.37 -12.30
N SER A 267 9.94 3.79 -11.28
CA SER A 267 9.58 5.20 -11.10
C SER A 267 10.81 6.04 -10.72
N ILE A 268 11.64 5.53 -9.80
CA ILE A 268 12.86 6.19 -9.34
C ILE A 268 13.87 6.35 -10.50
N GLU A 269 14.12 5.28 -11.26
CA GLU A 269 15.02 5.34 -12.41
C GLU A 269 14.46 6.21 -13.54
N GLY A 270 13.14 6.24 -13.73
CA GLY A 270 12.48 7.19 -14.63
C GLY A 270 12.78 8.64 -14.26
N VAL A 271 12.75 8.98 -12.96
CA VAL A 271 13.14 10.32 -12.47
C VAL A 271 14.62 10.58 -12.66
N ARG A 272 15.49 9.62 -12.32
CA ARG A 272 16.95 9.75 -12.47
C ARG A 272 17.37 9.95 -13.92
N ALA A 273 16.73 9.24 -14.84
CA ALA A 273 16.99 9.34 -16.28
C ALA A 273 16.35 10.60 -16.93
N GLY A 274 15.49 11.32 -16.21
CA GLY A 274 14.80 12.49 -16.75
C GLY A 274 13.55 12.17 -17.57
N HIS A 275 13.12 10.90 -17.62
CA HIS A 275 11.88 10.50 -18.32
C HIS A 275 10.62 10.86 -17.52
N VAL A 276 10.74 10.99 -16.22
CA VAL A 276 9.68 11.35 -15.28
C VAL A 276 10.12 12.57 -14.50
N LEU A 277 9.28 13.60 -14.44
CA LEU A 277 9.54 14.81 -13.68
C LEU A 277 9.59 14.52 -12.17
N ALA A 278 8.61 13.79 -11.69
CA ALA A 278 8.51 13.39 -10.29
C ALA A 278 7.57 12.18 -10.12
N THR A 279 7.83 11.45 -9.05
CA THR A 279 6.94 10.43 -8.47
C THR A 279 6.71 10.74 -7.00
N ASN A 280 6.03 9.86 -6.27
CA ASN A 280 5.90 9.98 -4.81
C ASN A 280 6.07 8.64 -4.12
N SER A 281 6.52 8.68 -2.87
CA SER A 281 6.39 7.54 -1.96
C SER A 281 5.02 7.56 -1.30
N GLN A 282 4.37 6.41 -1.27
CA GLN A 282 3.17 6.14 -0.49
C GLN A 282 3.50 5.57 0.90
N GLY A 283 4.77 5.24 1.17
CA GLY A 283 5.23 4.65 2.41
C GLY A 283 4.79 3.19 2.56
N PHE A 284 4.94 2.37 1.54
CA PHE A 284 4.49 0.97 1.52
C PHE A 284 5.09 0.12 2.66
N TRP A 285 6.32 0.41 3.10
CA TRP A 285 6.88 -0.24 4.29
C TRP A 285 5.97 -0.08 5.51
N LEU A 286 5.53 1.16 5.79
CA LEU A 286 4.64 1.43 6.90
C LEU A 286 3.24 0.82 6.69
N GLN A 287 2.79 0.74 5.44
CA GLN A 287 1.51 0.12 5.11
C GLN A 287 1.51 -1.40 5.31
N GLY A 288 2.65 -2.05 5.29
CA GLY A 288 2.77 -3.47 5.67
C GLY A 288 2.94 -3.66 7.18
N TYR A 289 3.79 -2.84 7.81
CA TYR A 289 4.16 -2.98 9.21
C TYR A 289 3.08 -2.50 10.20
N ALA A 290 2.62 -1.26 10.04
CA ALA A 290 1.74 -0.63 11.03
C ALA A 290 0.35 -1.28 11.14
N PRO A 291 -0.31 -1.80 10.09
CA PRO A 291 -1.53 -2.57 10.27
C PRO A 291 -1.37 -3.78 11.19
N MET A 292 -0.26 -4.52 11.07
CA MET A 292 0.03 -5.66 11.93
C MET A 292 0.23 -5.23 13.39
N GLU A 293 0.94 -4.12 13.60
CA GLU A 293 1.18 -3.58 14.94
C GLU A 293 -0.12 -3.10 15.61
N TRP A 294 -1.03 -2.45 14.87
CA TRP A 294 -2.32 -2.02 15.41
C TRP A 294 -3.27 -3.19 15.68
N LEU A 295 -3.27 -4.23 14.83
CA LEU A 295 -4.02 -5.46 15.09
C LEU A 295 -3.49 -6.14 16.37
N TYR A 296 -2.17 -6.21 16.54
CA TYR A 296 -1.55 -6.78 17.74
C TYR A 296 -1.93 -6.01 19.01
N TRP A 297 -1.80 -4.69 19.02
CA TRP A 297 -2.13 -3.86 20.16
C TRP A 297 -3.64 -3.88 20.47
N ASN A 298 -4.47 -4.01 19.45
CA ASN A 298 -5.90 -4.19 19.66
C ASN A 298 -6.22 -5.51 20.35
N LYS A 299 -5.60 -6.61 19.92
CA LYS A 299 -5.83 -7.95 20.49
C LYS A 299 -5.26 -8.08 21.92
N GLU A 300 -4.10 -7.49 22.20
CA GLU A 300 -3.46 -7.58 23.50
C GLU A 300 -4.04 -6.60 24.52
N PHE A 301 -4.31 -5.36 24.12
CA PHE A 301 -4.62 -4.27 25.03
C PHE A 301 -5.98 -3.61 24.78
N GLY A 302 -6.72 -4.02 23.76
CA GLY A 302 -7.94 -3.33 23.31
C GLY A 302 -7.68 -1.95 22.73
N TYR A 303 -6.46 -1.67 22.27
CA TYR A 303 -6.08 -0.36 21.77
C TYR A 303 -6.60 -0.14 20.35
N ALA A 304 -7.09 1.08 20.07
CA ALA A 304 -7.45 1.53 18.74
C ALA A 304 -6.90 2.95 18.50
N PRO A 305 -6.33 3.23 17.32
CA PRO A 305 -5.92 4.59 16.97
C PRO A 305 -7.09 5.56 16.97
N GLN A 306 -6.85 6.80 17.38
CA GLN A 306 -7.87 7.84 17.40
C GLN A 306 -8.03 8.57 16.07
N SER A 307 -7.12 8.31 15.10
CA SER A 307 -7.11 8.93 13.78
C SER A 307 -6.44 8.03 12.76
N ASN A 308 -6.62 8.33 11.48
CA ASN A 308 -5.89 7.70 10.38
C ASN A 308 -4.39 7.98 10.49
N ILE A 309 -3.59 7.04 10.01
CA ILE A 309 -2.12 7.12 9.97
C ILE A 309 -1.70 7.34 8.52
N LEU A 310 -1.40 8.60 8.20
CA LEU A 310 -0.98 8.95 6.84
C LEU A 310 0.50 8.63 6.64
N THR A 311 0.81 7.84 5.61
CA THR A 311 2.18 7.39 5.27
C THR A 311 2.79 8.13 4.07
N GLY A 312 2.03 9.01 3.41
CA GLY A 312 2.42 9.79 2.24
C GLY A 312 1.35 10.80 1.85
N PRO A 313 1.56 11.56 0.77
CA PRO A 313 2.65 11.44 -0.19
C PRO A 313 3.95 12.18 0.21
N VAL A 314 5.09 11.59 -0.17
CA VAL A 314 6.41 12.25 -0.15
C VAL A 314 6.92 12.34 -1.57
N ILE A 315 7.12 13.55 -2.11
CA ILE A 315 7.56 13.74 -3.49
C ILE A 315 9.00 13.24 -3.68
N ILE A 316 9.20 12.44 -4.71
CA ILE A 316 10.49 11.96 -5.19
C ILE A 316 10.75 12.65 -6.52
N ASN A 317 11.84 13.41 -6.56
CA ASN A 317 12.26 14.20 -7.69
C ASN A 317 13.77 14.04 -7.93
N LYS A 318 14.34 14.76 -8.89
CA LYS A 318 15.76 14.65 -9.24
C LYS A 318 16.70 14.93 -8.06
N ASP A 319 16.28 15.77 -7.09
CA ASP A 319 17.14 16.17 -5.96
C ASP A 319 17.28 15.06 -4.90
N ASN A 320 16.36 14.12 -4.84
CA ASN A 320 16.33 13.07 -3.81
C ASN A 320 16.24 11.64 -4.35
N ALA A 321 16.08 11.45 -5.65
CA ALA A 321 15.91 10.13 -6.27
C ALA A 321 17.10 9.18 -5.99
N ASP A 322 18.34 9.68 -5.92
CA ASP A 322 19.51 8.86 -5.58
C ASP A 322 19.40 8.25 -4.17
N LYS A 323 18.95 9.04 -3.19
CA LYS A 323 18.73 8.54 -1.82
C LYS A 323 17.62 7.49 -1.77
N TRP A 324 16.58 7.67 -2.58
CA TRP A 324 15.51 6.68 -2.69
C TRP A 324 16.01 5.39 -3.36
N ALA A 325 16.82 5.48 -4.41
CA ALA A 325 17.44 4.32 -5.03
C ALA A 325 18.31 3.54 -4.04
N GLU A 326 19.15 4.24 -3.25
CA GLU A 326 19.96 3.63 -2.19
C GLU A 326 19.09 2.94 -1.12
N LEU A 327 18.01 3.59 -0.68
CA LEU A 327 17.06 3.00 0.28
C LEU A 327 16.43 1.72 -0.24
N VAL A 328 15.92 1.74 -1.47
CA VAL A 328 15.27 0.58 -2.09
C VAL A 328 16.27 -0.57 -2.29
N ARG A 329 17.49 -0.27 -2.75
CA ARG A 329 18.59 -1.25 -2.86
C ARG A 329 18.97 -1.82 -1.49
N GLY A 330 19.01 -0.99 -0.46
CA GLY A 330 19.29 -1.41 0.92
C GLY A 330 18.23 -2.39 1.47
N VAL A 331 16.98 -2.24 1.08
CA VAL A 331 15.87 -3.10 1.51
C VAL A 331 15.80 -4.40 0.70
N PHE A 332 15.95 -4.35 -0.62
CA PHE A 332 15.72 -5.49 -1.51
C PHE A 332 16.99 -6.11 -2.08
N GLY A 333 18.10 -5.40 -2.05
CA GLY A 333 19.36 -5.76 -2.70
C GLY A 333 19.42 -5.31 -4.17
N ASP A 334 20.63 -5.19 -4.69
CA ASP A 334 20.89 -4.68 -6.06
C ASP A 334 20.19 -5.53 -7.12
N LYS A 335 20.28 -6.86 -6.99
CA LYS A 335 19.68 -7.77 -7.98
C LYS A 335 18.17 -7.56 -8.12
N ALA A 336 17.44 -7.52 -7.00
CA ALA A 336 15.99 -7.32 -7.04
C ALA A 336 15.59 -5.93 -7.55
N TYR A 337 16.39 -4.91 -7.22
CA TYR A 337 16.21 -3.57 -7.75
C TYR A 337 16.36 -3.53 -9.28
N ASP A 338 17.43 -4.13 -9.80
CA ASP A 338 17.73 -4.14 -11.24
C ASP A 338 16.72 -4.99 -12.02
N GLU A 339 16.26 -6.12 -11.47
CA GLU A 339 15.20 -6.95 -12.07
C GLU A 339 13.85 -6.22 -12.17
N GLN A 340 13.52 -5.35 -11.21
CA GLN A 340 12.29 -4.54 -11.22
C GLN A 340 12.39 -3.27 -12.08
N ASN A 341 13.58 -2.93 -12.55
CA ASN A 341 13.82 -1.78 -13.43
C ASN A 341 13.80 -2.17 -14.92
N THR A 342 13.26 -3.32 -15.28
CA THR A 342 13.10 -3.75 -16.67
C THR A 342 11.83 -3.15 -17.29
N TRP A 343 12.00 -2.41 -18.38
CA TRP A 343 11.00 -1.67 -19.16
C TRP A 343 11.19 -1.81 -20.68
#